data_0971de7d2c350a2e183919eb905874b8
#
_entry.id   0971de7d2c350a2e183919eb905874b8
#
_cell.length_a   1.000
_cell.length_b   1.000
_cell.length_c   1.000
_cell.angle_alpha   90.00
_cell.angle_beta   90.00
_cell.angle_gamma   90.00
#
_symmetry.space_group_name_H-M   'P 1'
#
loop_
_entity.id
_entity.type
_entity.pdbx_description
1 polymer ?
#
loop_
_entity_poly.entity_id
_entity_poly.type
_entity_poly.pdbx_seq_one_letter_code
_entity_poly.pdbx_strand_id
1 'polypeptide(L)'
;YLGFKYQFQKTNFPKLTLQETIYDLKDNVLPALPYNKTNGEKCALPNHEYMIGDFSTIFMSRNRVRSWDEQSFTIQAGGRHAPIHPQAPKMKFIEQNVRIFVPGKEHLYRRLSVRECARIQTFPDNFIFHYTSVPAGYKMIGNAVPVNLAKFLAETIQQQLNENALTKELKIEKREAVAV
;
A
#
# COMPACT_ATOMS: atom_id res chain seq x y z
N TYR A 1 6.24 30.40 14.88
CA TYR A 1 6.08 30.40 13.40
C TYR A 1 7.45 30.52 12.75
N LEU A 2 7.88 29.48 12.00
CA LEU A 2 9.26 29.44 11.49
C LEU A 2 9.51 30.36 10.28
N GLY A 3 8.48 31.02 9.74
CA GLY A 3 8.59 31.93 8.58
C GLY A 3 9.09 31.21 7.30
N PHE A 4 8.78 29.92 7.19
CA PHE A 4 9.24 29.05 6.14
C PHE A 4 8.02 28.38 5.47
N LYS A 5 8.05 28.26 4.14
CA LYS A 5 7.03 27.58 3.35
C LYS A 5 7.66 26.35 2.70
N TYR A 6 7.20 25.15 3.09
CA TYR A 6 7.64 23.91 2.49
C TYR A 6 7.29 23.85 1.00
N GLN A 7 8.25 23.42 0.19
CA GLN A 7 8.05 23.19 -1.23
C GLN A 7 8.10 21.69 -1.52
N PHE A 8 7.01 21.15 -2.05
CA PHE A 8 6.95 19.74 -2.44
C PHE A 8 7.97 19.44 -3.54
N GLN A 9 8.82 18.49 -3.27
CA GLN A 9 9.78 18.01 -4.26
C GLN A 9 9.19 16.88 -5.09
N LYS A 10 9.64 16.75 -6.34
CA LYS A 10 9.24 15.67 -7.21
C LYS A 10 9.87 14.36 -6.72
N THR A 11 9.06 13.31 -6.55
CA THR A 11 9.54 11.99 -6.19
C THR A 11 10.07 11.26 -7.43
N ASN A 12 11.19 10.53 -7.26
CA ASN A 12 11.75 9.66 -8.28
C ASN A 12 11.74 8.19 -7.83
N PHE A 13 10.67 7.77 -7.14
CA PHE A 13 10.54 6.38 -6.74
C PHE A 13 10.45 5.45 -7.95
N PRO A 14 11.13 4.29 -7.91
CA PRO A 14 10.99 3.28 -8.94
C PRO A 14 9.54 2.79 -9.01
N LYS A 15 9.07 2.55 -10.22
CA LYS A 15 7.74 1.97 -10.45
C LYS A 15 7.84 0.44 -10.35
N LEU A 16 7.76 -0.07 -9.13
CA LEU A 16 7.84 -1.50 -8.87
C LEU A 16 6.58 -2.23 -9.37
N THR A 17 6.80 -3.37 -9.98
CA THR A 17 5.74 -4.30 -10.41
C THR A 17 5.26 -5.17 -9.24
N LEU A 18 4.12 -5.84 -9.41
CA LEU A 18 3.65 -6.82 -8.44
C LEU A 18 4.62 -8.00 -8.31
N GLN A 19 5.28 -8.38 -9.41
CA GLN A 19 6.29 -9.42 -9.39
C GLN A 19 7.48 -9.05 -8.50
N GLU A 20 8.00 -7.84 -8.62
CA GLU A 20 9.12 -7.36 -7.77
C GLU A 20 8.72 -7.19 -6.31
N THR A 21 7.43 -6.95 -6.04
CA THR A 21 6.96 -6.60 -4.69
C THR A 21 6.45 -7.79 -3.88
N ILE A 22 5.68 -8.71 -4.50
CA ILE A 22 4.94 -9.75 -3.76
C ILE A 22 5.05 -11.16 -4.37
N TYR A 23 5.87 -11.40 -5.39
CA TYR A 23 5.92 -12.71 -6.05
C TYR A 23 6.36 -13.84 -5.10
N ASP A 24 7.28 -13.57 -4.22
CA ASP A 24 7.78 -14.49 -3.19
C ASP A 24 6.71 -14.85 -2.14
N LEU A 25 5.64 -14.05 -2.04
CA LEU A 25 4.51 -14.27 -1.14
C LEU A 25 3.34 -15.05 -1.77
N LYS A 26 3.45 -15.48 -3.02
CA LYS A 26 2.34 -16.13 -3.74
C LYS A 26 1.83 -17.41 -3.07
N ASP A 27 2.73 -18.11 -2.37
CA ASP A 27 2.46 -19.36 -1.67
C ASP A 27 2.29 -19.12 -0.16
N ASN A 28 1.79 -20.14 0.56
CA ASN A 28 1.62 -20.14 2.02
C ASN A 28 0.69 -19.06 2.61
N VAL A 29 -0.12 -18.44 1.77
CA VAL A 29 -1.16 -17.51 2.22
C VAL A 29 -2.34 -18.28 2.83
N LEU A 30 -2.90 -17.80 3.92
CA LEU A 30 -4.06 -18.44 4.56
C LEU A 30 -5.35 -17.63 4.34
N PRO A 31 -6.50 -18.31 4.15
CA PRO A 31 -7.78 -17.64 4.25
C PRO A 31 -8.05 -17.24 5.71
N ALA A 32 -8.80 -16.18 5.91
CA ALA A 32 -9.34 -15.83 7.22
C ALA A 32 -10.18 -16.97 7.81
N LEU A 33 -10.32 -17.02 9.12
CA LEU A 33 -11.28 -17.88 9.80
C LEU A 33 -12.74 -17.41 9.53
N PRO A 34 -13.76 -18.22 9.87
CA PRO A 34 -15.15 -17.81 9.76
C PRO A 34 -15.40 -16.42 10.34
N TYR A 35 -16.31 -15.66 9.72
CA TYR A 35 -16.59 -14.25 10.03
C TYR A 35 -15.38 -13.30 9.85
N ASN A 36 -14.42 -13.72 9.01
CA ASN A 36 -13.17 -13.00 8.76
C ASN A 36 -12.35 -12.70 10.03
N LYS A 37 -12.42 -13.56 11.04
CA LYS A 37 -11.49 -13.53 12.18
C LYS A 37 -10.07 -13.85 11.71
N THR A 38 -9.09 -13.28 12.39
CA THR A 38 -7.69 -13.55 12.05
C THR A 38 -7.32 -15.02 12.24
N ASN A 39 -6.51 -15.52 11.31
CA ASN A 39 -5.84 -16.82 11.35
C ASN A 39 -4.33 -16.65 11.62
N GLY A 40 -3.95 -15.48 12.14
CA GLY A 40 -2.57 -14.99 12.22
C GLY A 40 -1.60 -15.92 12.94
N GLU A 41 -2.07 -16.69 13.95
CA GLU A 41 -1.24 -17.65 14.67
C GLU A 41 -0.70 -18.79 13.77
N LYS A 42 -1.40 -19.10 12.67
CA LYS A 42 -1.02 -20.15 11.73
C LYS A 42 -0.26 -19.61 10.51
N CYS A 43 -0.15 -18.30 10.38
CA CYS A 43 0.58 -17.69 9.26
C CYS A 43 2.09 -17.89 9.44
N ALA A 44 2.75 -18.50 8.45
CA ALA A 44 4.20 -18.63 8.43
C ALA A 44 4.90 -17.26 8.40
N LEU A 45 4.30 -16.28 7.70
CA LEU A 45 4.69 -14.88 7.73
C LEU A 45 3.55 -14.08 8.39
N PRO A 46 3.83 -13.21 9.37
CA PRO A 46 2.79 -12.44 10.06
C PRO A 46 1.90 -11.64 9.09
N ASN A 47 0.59 -11.69 9.35
CA ASN A 47 -0.44 -11.01 8.54
C ASN A 47 -0.60 -11.54 7.10
N HIS A 48 -0.04 -12.71 6.76
CA HIS A 48 -0.16 -13.27 5.42
C HIS A 48 -1.45 -14.08 5.27
N GLU A 49 -2.57 -13.40 5.47
CA GLU A 49 -3.92 -13.93 5.39
C GLU A 49 -4.83 -12.99 4.60
N TYR A 50 -5.89 -13.51 4.00
CA TYR A 50 -6.81 -12.73 3.18
C TYR A 50 -8.27 -12.90 3.59
N MET A 51 -9.06 -11.84 3.37
CA MET A 51 -10.50 -11.82 3.64
C MET A 51 -11.23 -12.79 2.71
N ILE A 52 -12.09 -13.62 3.29
CA ILE A 52 -13.02 -14.54 2.59
C ILE A 52 -14.38 -13.87 2.36
N GLY A 53 -15.21 -14.49 1.54
CA GLY A 53 -16.58 -14.07 1.21
C GLY A 53 -16.71 -13.45 -0.17
N ASP A 54 -17.95 -13.19 -0.54
CA ASP A 54 -18.34 -12.78 -1.88
C ASP A 54 -17.82 -11.39 -2.29
N PHE A 55 -17.87 -11.13 -3.57
CA PHE A 55 -17.55 -9.85 -4.17
C PHE A 55 -18.82 -9.11 -4.54
N SER A 56 -18.89 -7.82 -4.21
CA SER A 56 -20.05 -7.01 -4.54
C SER A 56 -20.17 -6.77 -6.05
N THR A 57 -21.38 -6.48 -6.51
CA THR A 57 -21.65 -6.12 -7.92
C THR A 57 -20.82 -4.92 -8.37
N ILE A 58 -20.65 -3.91 -7.51
CA ILE A 58 -19.79 -2.75 -7.77
C ILE A 58 -18.32 -3.19 -7.95
N PHE A 59 -17.83 -4.11 -7.14
CA PHE A 59 -16.49 -4.66 -7.30
C PHE A 59 -16.34 -5.38 -8.64
N MET A 60 -17.34 -6.19 -9.01
CA MET A 60 -17.38 -6.96 -10.26
C MET A 60 -17.66 -6.13 -11.50
N SER A 61 -17.95 -4.83 -11.39
CA SER A 61 -18.19 -3.95 -12.54
C SER A 61 -16.94 -3.69 -13.40
N ARG A 62 -15.75 -3.91 -12.84
CA ARG A 62 -14.45 -3.65 -13.52
C ARG A 62 -13.49 -4.80 -13.28
N ASN A 63 -12.49 -4.93 -14.17
CA ASN A 63 -11.40 -5.87 -13.88
C ASN A 63 -10.63 -5.42 -12.63
N ARG A 64 -10.41 -6.37 -11.70
CA ARG A 64 -9.73 -6.16 -10.42
C ARG A 64 -8.41 -6.93 -10.31
N VAL A 65 -7.95 -7.48 -11.42
CA VAL A 65 -6.70 -8.22 -11.51
C VAL A 65 -5.69 -7.40 -12.29
N ARG A 66 -4.53 -7.17 -11.71
CA ARG A 66 -3.32 -6.72 -12.41
C ARG A 66 -2.46 -7.92 -12.72
N SER A 67 -1.76 -7.92 -13.84
CA SER A 67 -0.74 -8.92 -14.14
C SER A 67 0.52 -8.66 -13.31
N TRP A 68 1.40 -9.66 -13.24
CA TRP A 68 2.62 -9.59 -12.47
C TRP A 68 3.56 -8.46 -12.87
N ASP A 69 3.58 -8.10 -14.14
CA ASP A 69 4.37 -7.02 -14.76
C ASP A 69 3.75 -5.62 -14.59
N GLU A 70 2.54 -5.53 -14.02
CA GLU A 70 1.87 -4.25 -13.75
C GLU A 70 2.10 -3.78 -12.30
N GLN A 71 1.93 -2.47 -12.07
CA GLN A 71 1.83 -1.92 -10.71
C GLN A 71 0.48 -2.27 -10.08
N SER A 72 0.44 -2.39 -8.75
CA SER A 72 -0.82 -2.61 -8.02
C SER A 72 -1.85 -1.51 -8.25
N PHE A 73 -3.11 -1.86 -8.08
CA PHE A 73 -4.14 -0.86 -7.77
C PHE A 73 -3.85 -0.19 -6.43
N THR A 74 -4.41 1.00 -6.23
CA THR A 74 -4.39 1.68 -4.93
C THR A 74 -4.95 0.78 -3.83
N ILE A 75 -4.21 0.63 -2.74
CA ILE A 75 -4.67 -0.09 -1.56
C ILE A 75 -5.66 0.78 -0.79
N GLN A 76 -6.90 0.33 -0.70
CA GLN A 76 -7.98 1.04 -0.02
C GLN A 76 -8.16 0.52 1.41
N ALA A 77 -8.76 1.35 2.27
CA ALA A 77 -9.01 1.06 3.68
C ALA A 77 -10.19 0.08 3.89
N GLY A 78 -10.17 -1.07 3.22
CA GLY A 78 -11.20 -2.08 3.39
C GLY A 78 -11.00 -3.33 2.55
N GLY A 79 -11.15 -4.49 3.16
CA GLY A 79 -10.96 -5.79 2.52
C GLY A 79 -11.93 -6.05 1.35
N ARG A 80 -13.11 -5.42 1.35
CA ARG A 80 -14.06 -5.53 0.22
C ARG A 80 -13.52 -4.98 -1.09
N HIS A 81 -12.56 -4.05 -1.02
CA HIS A 81 -11.97 -3.37 -2.16
C HIS A 81 -10.51 -3.81 -2.41
N ALA A 82 -9.99 -4.74 -1.61
CA ALA A 82 -8.65 -5.27 -1.83
C ALA A 82 -8.54 -5.83 -3.26
N PRO A 83 -7.46 -5.52 -4.00
CA PRO A 83 -7.25 -6.06 -5.33
C PRO A 83 -7.22 -7.60 -5.32
N ILE A 84 -7.52 -8.18 -6.47
CA ILE A 84 -7.35 -9.63 -6.69
C ILE A 84 -5.87 -9.92 -6.95
N HIS A 85 -5.40 -11.04 -6.40
CA HIS A 85 -4.02 -11.49 -6.57
C HIS A 85 -3.70 -11.80 -8.04
N PRO A 86 -2.50 -11.43 -8.53
CA PRO A 86 -2.11 -11.56 -9.94
C PRO A 86 -1.98 -13.00 -10.47
N GLN A 87 -2.08 -14.01 -9.60
CA GLN A 87 -2.20 -15.41 -10.06
C GLN A 87 -3.47 -15.68 -10.88
N ALA A 88 -4.53 -14.90 -10.66
CA ALA A 88 -5.78 -15.03 -11.40
C ALA A 88 -5.65 -14.37 -12.79
N PRO A 89 -6.29 -14.92 -13.82
CA PRO A 89 -6.40 -14.24 -15.10
C PRO A 89 -7.27 -12.98 -14.99
N LYS A 90 -7.13 -12.04 -15.93
CA LYS A 90 -8.03 -10.88 -16.01
C LYS A 90 -9.49 -11.36 -16.11
N MET A 91 -10.38 -10.65 -15.42
CA MET A 91 -11.80 -10.99 -15.39
C MET A 91 -12.43 -10.91 -16.79
N LYS A 92 -13.31 -11.84 -17.10
CA LYS A 92 -14.01 -11.90 -18.39
C LYS A 92 -15.04 -10.80 -18.47
N PHE A 93 -14.98 -9.99 -19.53
CA PHE A 93 -15.99 -8.99 -19.85
C PHE A 93 -17.25 -9.68 -20.37
N ILE A 94 -18.41 -9.30 -19.87
CA ILE A 94 -19.71 -9.73 -20.35
C ILE A 94 -20.41 -8.57 -21.04
N GLU A 95 -20.64 -7.47 -20.30
CA GLU A 95 -21.25 -6.25 -20.80
C GLU A 95 -20.79 -5.04 -19.98
N GLN A 96 -21.28 -3.86 -20.28
CA GLN A 96 -20.93 -2.65 -19.56
C GLN A 96 -21.22 -2.80 -18.06
N ASN A 97 -20.20 -2.58 -17.23
CA ASN A 97 -20.21 -2.72 -15.77
C ASN A 97 -20.46 -4.15 -15.25
N VAL A 98 -20.35 -5.18 -16.11
CA VAL A 98 -20.49 -6.58 -15.69
C VAL A 98 -19.25 -7.38 -16.13
N ARG A 99 -18.59 -7.96 -15.16
CA ARG A 99 -17.51 -8.92 -15.37
C ARG A 99 -17.71 -10.13 -14.47
N ILE A 100 -17.18 -11.25 -14.92
CA ILE A 100 -17.20 -12.51 -14.14
C ILE A 100 -15.77 -13.05 -14.02
N PHE A 101 -15.56 -13.93 -13.10
CA PHE A 101 -14.36 -14.73 -13.06
C PHE A 101 -14.33 -15.67 -14.28
N VAL A 102 -13.16 -16.01 -14.75
CA VAL A 102 -13.01 -16.93 -15.87
C VAL A 102 -13.49 -18.33 -15.43
N PRO A 103 -14.49 -18.93 -16.11
CA PRO A 103 -15.00 -20.24 -15.74
C PRO A 103 -13.92 -21.30 -15.61
N GLY A 104 -13.98 -22.09 -14.53
CA GLY A 104 -12.96 -23.10 -14.19
C GLY A 104 -11.67 -22.55 -13.58
N LYS A 105 -11.56 -21.25 -13.38
CA LYS A 105 -10.42 -20.58 -12.74
C LYS A 105 -10.81 -19.81 -11.46
N GLU A 106 -12.02 -20.02 -10.95
CA GLU A 106 -12.58 -19.29 -9.80
C GLU A 106 -11.70 -19.41 -8.56
N HIS A 107 -11.06 -20.54 -8.34
CA HIS A 107 -10.17 -20.81 -7.22
C HIS A 107 -8.90 -19.93 -7.19
N LEU A 108 -8.54 -19.30 -8.32
CA LEU A 108 -7.40 -18.39 -8.40
C LEU A 108 -7.73 -16.97 -7.93
N TYR A 109 -9.02 -16.62 -7.85
CA TYR A 109 -9.45 -15.25 -7.54
C TYR A 109 -9.53 -15.01 -6.03
N ARG A 110 -8.38 -14.94 -5.37
CA ARG A 110 -8.32 -14.48 -3.99
C ARG A 110 -7.99 -12.99 -3.92
N ARG A 111 -8.38 -12.34 -2.86
CA ARG A 111 -7.90 -10.99 -2.55
C ARG A 111 -6.41 -11.03 -2.21
N LEU A 112 -5.70 -9.93 -2.45
CA LEU A 112 -4.38 -9.76 -1.86
C LEU A 112 -4.49 -9.95 -0.34
N SER A 113 -3.50 -10.58 0.27
CA SER A 113 -3.41 -10.71 1.73
C SER A 113 -3.12 -9.35 2.38
N VAL A 114 -3.31 -9.29 3.71
CA VAL A 114 -2.93 -8.10 4.49
C VAL A 114 -1.43 -7.82 4.34
N ARG A 115 -0.57 -8.87 4.37
CA ARG A 115 0.88 -8.73 4.17
C ARG A 115 1.25 -8.25 2.77
N GLU A 116 0.61 -8.77 1.73
CA GLU A 116 0.83 -8.32 0.36
C GLU A 116 0.45 -6.84 0.20
N CYS A 117 -0.68 -6.42 0.77
CA CYS A 117 -1.06 -5.01 0.81
C CYS A 117 -0.05 -4.15 1.59
N ALA A 118 0.48 -4.65 2.69
CA ALA A 118 1.50 -3.95 3.48
C ALA A 118 2.80 -3.75 2.70
N ARG A 119 3.29 -4.78 1.99
CA ARG A 119 4.48 -4.65 1.13
C ARG A 119 4.29 -3.65 0.00
N ILE A 120 3.12 -3.64 -0.63
CA ILE A 120 2.78 -2.64 -1.67
C ILE A 120 2.81 -1.21 -1.08
N GLN A 121 2.42 -1.05 0.17
CA GLN A 121 2.54 0.20 0.93
C GLN A 121 3.94 0.39 1.58
N THR A 122 4.91 -0.41 1.14
CA THR A 122 6.32 -0.35 1.56
C THR A 122 6.58 -0.60 3.05
N PHE A 123 5.67 -1.28 3.76
CA PHE A 123 5.94 -1.76 5.11
C PHE A 123 6.90 -2.96 5.08
N PRO A 124 7.91 -3.00 5.96
CA PRO A 124 8.80 -4.14 6.06
C PRO A 124 8.11 -5.35 6.70
N ASP A 125 8.60 -6.56 6.44
CA ASP A 125 7.94 -7.79 6.90
C ASP A 125 7.98 -7.99 8.42
N ASN A 126 8.94 -7.40 9.10
CA ASN A 126 9.03 -7.42 10.56
C ASN A 126 8.04 -6.44 11.24
N PHE A 127 7.35 -5.59 10.47
CA PHE A 127 6.27 -4.77 11.02
C PHE A 127 4.99 -5.60 11.12
N ILE A 128 4.53 -5.85 12.33
CA ILE A 128 3.36 -6.69 12.60
C ILE A 128 2.14 -5.80 12.89
N PHE A 129 1.05 -6.05 12.15
CA PHE A 129 -0.24 -5.42 12.40
C PHE A 129 -1.04 -6.29 13.37
N HIS A 130 -1.43 -5.72 14.51
CA HIS A 130 -2.24 -6.43 15.51
C HIS A 130 -3.72 -6.15 15.31
N TYR A 131 -4.50 -7.17 14.97
CA TYR A 131 -5.93 -7.08 14.74
C TYR A 131 -6.61 -8.42 15.09
N THR A 132 -7.91 -8.38 15.38
CA THR A 132 -8.75 -9.56 15.66
C THR A 132 -9.54 -10.01 14.44
N SER A 133 -9.67 -9.15 13.43
CA SER A 133 -10.35 -9.46 12.17
C SER A 133 -9.55 -8.97 10.97
N VAL A 134 -9.53 -9.74 9.91
CA VAL A 134 -8.78 -9.43 8.68
C VAL A 134 -9.23 -8.13 8.02
N PRO A 135 -10.53 -7.74 7.99
CA PRO A 135 -10.94 -6.41 7.55
C PRO A 135 -10.30 -5.24 8.30
N ALA A 136 -10.03 -5.40 9.59
CA ALA A 136 -9.33 -4.38 10.37
C ALA A 136 -7.87 -4.21 9.90
N GLY A 137 -7.18 -5.29 9.55
CA GLY A 137 -5.85 -5.25 8.97
C GLY A 137 -5.80 -4.43 7.67
N TYR A 138 -6.73 -4.68 6.74
CA TYR A 138 -6.83 -3.86 5.52
C TYR A 138 -7.12 -2.39 5.82
N LYS A 139 -7.96 -2.11 6.81
CA LYS A 139 -8.26 -0.74 7.22
C LYS A 139 -7.03 -0.01 7.75
N MET A 140 -6.22 -0.68 8.55
CA MET A 140 -4.96 -0.12 9.06
C MET A 140 -4.03 0.26 7.91
N ILE A 141 -3.79 -0.65 6.97
CA ILE A 141 -2.86 -0.44 5.86
C ILE A 141 -3.38 0.62 4.89
N GLY A 142 -4.66 0.56 4.50
CA GLY A 142 -5.22 1.49 3.54
C GLY A 142 -5.35 2.93 4.05
N ASN A 143 -5.37 3.13 5.38
CA ASN A 143 -5.33 4.46 6.01
C ASN A 143 -3.89 4.94 6.27
N ALA A 144 -2.90 4.08 6.17
CA ALA A 144 -1.52 4.46 6.41
C ALA A 144 -0.91 5.20 5.21
N VAL A 145 0.03 6.08 5.49
CA VAL A 145 0.92 6.65 4.47
C VAL A 145 1.97 5.58 4.13
N PRO A 146 2.27 5.32 2.85
CA PRO A 146 3.36 4.43 2.46
C PRO A 146 4.67 4.82 3.14
N VAL A 147 5.38 3.83 3.70
CA VAL A 147 6.56 4.09 4.55
C VAL A 147 7.64 4.89 3.81
N ASN A 148 7.95 4.50 2.57
CA ASN A 148 8.95 5.20 1.77
C ASN A 148 8.52 6.64 1.42
N LEU A 149 7.22 6.87 1.20
CA LEU A 149 6.71 8.23 0.99
C LEU A 149 6.83 9.08 2.25
N ALA A 150 6.47 8.53 3.41
CA ALA A 150 6.59 9.22 4.70
C ALA A 150 8.06 9.58 4.99
N LYS A 151 8.99 8.65 4.76
CA LYS A 151 10.43 8.87 4.89
C LYS A 151 10.90 10.00 3.97
N PHE A 152 10.56 9.94 2.70
CA PHE A 152 10.92 10.99 1.73
C PHE A 152 10.42 12.37 2.16
N LEU A 153 9.17 12.47 2.60
CA LEU A 153 8.60 13.74 3.08
C LEU A 153 9.34 14.24 4.31
N ALA A 154 9.64 13.37 5.27
CA ALA A 154 10.38 13.75 6.48
C ALA A 154 11.79 14.26 6.15
N GLU A 155 12.52 13.56 5.28
CA GLU A 155 13.87 13.95 4.84
C GLU A 155 13.86 15.29 4.09
N THR A 156 12.91 15.51 3.18
CA THR A 156 12.82 16.78 2.45
C THR A 156 12.38 17.94 3.33
N ILE A 157 11.52 17.72 4.31
CA ILE A 157 11.16 18.74 5.30
C ILE A 157 12.39 19.10 6.15
N GLN A 158 13.12 18.10 6.66
CA GLN A 158 14.32 18.32 7.46
C GLN A 158 15.38 19.10 6.69
N GLN A 159 15.62 18.70 5.44
CA GLN A 159 16.57 19.40 4.56
C GLN A 159 16.19 20.88 4.39
N GLN A 160 14.96 21.18 4.02
CA GLN A 160 14.50 22.55 3.79
C GLN A 160 14.51 23.40 5.08
N LEU A 161 14.26 22.79 6.24
CA LEU A 161 14.39 23.46 7.53
C LEU A 161 15.85 23.84 7.82
N ASN A 162 16.79 22.94 7.58
CA ASN A 162 18.22 23.19 7.77
C ASN A 162 18.74 24.30 6.83
N GLU A 163 18.36 24.25 5.54
CA GLU A 163 18.71 25.30 4.56
C GLU A 163 18.14 26.65 4.95
N ASN A 164 16.92 26.70 5.48
CA ASN A 164 16.32 27.96 5.93
C ASN A 164 17.00 28.52 7.20
N ALA A 165 17.41 27.66 8.14
CA ALA A 165 18.15 28.03 9.32
C ALA A 165 19.50 28.66 8.93
N LEU A 166 20.29 27.96 8.10
CA LEU A 166 21.58 28.44 7.60
C LEU A 166 21.46 29.80 6.86
N THR A 167 20.40 29.92 6.03
CA THR A 167 20.14 31.17 5.29
C THR A 167 19.86 32.36 6.25
N LYS A 168 19.21 32.09 7.38
CA LYS A 168 18.94 33.13 8.40
C LYS A 168 20.23 33.54 9.13
N GLU A 169 21.05 32.58 9.51
CA GLU A 169 22.35 32.82 10.17
C GLU A 169 23.23 33.70 9.27
N LEU A 170 23.42 33.32 8.01
CA LEU A 170 24.19 34.12 7.05
C LEU A 170 23.66 35.54 6.83
N LYS A 171 22.35 35.75 6.94
CA LYS A 171 21.75 37.11 6.85
C LYS A 171 22.01 37.92 8.10
N ILE A 172 22.07 37.32 9.27
CA ILE A 172 22.39 37.99 10.54
C ILE A 172 23.86 38.43 10.51
N GLU A 173 24.78 37.50 10.22
CA GLU A 173 26.23 37.81 10.13
C GLU A 173 26.53 38.92 9.14
N LYS A 174 25.89 38.92 7.94
CA LYS A 174 26.06 40.02 6.96
C LYS A 174 25.53 41.37 7.46
N ARG A 175 24.46 41.38 8.25
CA ARG A 175 23.93 42.63 8.82
C ARG A 175 24.86 43.20 9.90
N GLU A 176 25.44 42.36 10.73
CA GLU A 176 26.39 42.73 11.76
C GLU A 176 27.71 43.24 11.16
N ALA A 177 28.20 42.60 10.08
CA ALA A 177 29.41 43.04 9.37
C ALA A 177 29.26 44.37 8.62
N VAL A 178 28.06 44.80 8.30
CA VAL A 178 27.78 46.11 7.63
C VAL A 178 27.50 47.22 8.65
N ALA A 179 27.26 46.87 9.91
CA ALA A 179 26.95 47.81 10.98
C ALA A 179 28.21 48.30 11.73
N VAL A 180 29.40 47.84 11.35
CA VAL A 180 30.73 48.26 11.81
C VAL A 180 31.38 49.16 10.75
#